data_ea5e042bbc4d17d8049835d026440f93
#
_entry.id   ea5e042bbc4d17d8049835d026440f93
#
_cell.length_a   1.000
_cell.length_b   1.000
_cell.length_c   1.000
_cell.angle_alpha   90.00
_cell.angle_beta   90.00
_cell.angle_gamma   90.00
#
_symmetry.space_group_name_H-M   'P 1'
#
loop_
_entity.id
_entity.type
_entity.pdbx_description
1 polymer ?
#
loop_
_entity_poly.entity_id
_entity_poly.type
_entity_poly.pdbx_seq_one_letter_code
_entity_poly.pdbx_strand_id
1 'polypeptide(L)'
;MNKKLVISLFLVTLCSNSVLAIDMSGIRPVNPLDNNPTTYQEVVSQPAYDLKRGSLTRNSIKNQYTIAMDKFMQSNVRSSYQDFKMLIDNIVPNDYVYMRLTQEMAAIGFFSLAELSMSKIQDNQISSLIEEDVKNYYFPNYQLTHKDQMYLAEIFSNIMYNDQSQEATSELMKQTALLTDSDYANYLVAFGSMKNGDISQAEKSIDTAINKNPKNLNYKRLKAEIYSQSNKPQDGVKYLNDLNQKDINTVVFDKELHSSQQYILYKAAKNDYWKKYHLAYYYYDKDELNKAMRVLQTSISGKKNINKEVFTLTAKVYFDMKEFEKAQDYALKAVDIEQNHPDALIILGNIAMRNGDFKSAENYFKKATAKDSSHVAEIKLAQVYEKQNNIKKAKELYSKVLKVSDKAYEAYYQMALLEKDREETYLKKAIAINPNFKDGWIDLARLEINKDSYDKATSYLNIAKYIDDSDCRYYYYLGLVLKNKGLTAEANKNFEKSLNLNPSYQPVKEELQI
;
A
#
# COMPACT_ATOMS: atom_id res chain seq x y z
N MET A 1 -7.65 -10.16 -26.62
CA MET A 1 -7.66 -9.95 -25.16
C MET A 1 -8.95 -9.20 -24.82
N ASN A 2 -9.77 -9.77 -23.96
CA ASN A 2 -11.12 -9.22 -23.69
C ASN A 2 -11.01 -7.86 -23.02
N LYS A 3 -11.64 -6.80 -23.56
CA LYS A 3 -11.71 -5.45 -22.96
C LYS A 3 -12.14 -5.48 -21.47
N LYS A 4 -12.99 -6.44 -21.10
CA LYS A 4 -13.41 -6.67 -19.71
C LYS A 4 -12.26 -7.09 -18.76
N LEU A 5 -11.26 -7.83 -19.26
CA LEU A 5 -10.10 -8.25 -18.43
C LEU A 5 -9.14 -7.08 -18.17
N VAL A 6 -8.97 -6.19 -19.16
CA VAL A 6 -8.12 -5.00 -19.02
C VAL A 6 -8.79 -3.97 -18.11
N ILE A 7 -10.13 -3.86 -18.15
CA ILE A 7 -10.90 -2.96 -17.28
C ILE A 7 -10.87 -3.47 -15.84
N SER A 8 -10.98 -4.79 -15.62
CA SER A 8 -10.86 -5.39 -14.28
C SER A 8 -9.46 -5.17 -13.68
N LEU A 9 -8.38 -5.26 -14.47
CA LEU A 9 -7.02 -4.92 -14.01
C LEU A 9 -6.86 -3.41 -13.72
N PHE A 10 -7.52 -2.55 -14.50
CA PHE A 10 -7.47 -1.11 -14.30
C PHE A 10 -8.27 -0.65 -13.07
N LEU A 11 -9.36 -1.34 -12.77
CA LEU A 11 -10.19 -1.14 -11.58
C LEU A 11 -9.44 -1.43 -10.29
N VAL A 12 -8.79 -2.58 -10.29
CA VAL A 12 -7.96 -2.99 -9.18
C VAL A 12 -6.82 -2.00 -8.95
N THR A 13 -6.25 -1.42 -10.01
CA THR A 13 -5.21 -0.39 -9.87
C THR A 13 -5.77 0.97 -9.43
N LEU A 14 -6.98 1.35 -9.79
CA LEU A 14 -7.56 2.65 -9.43
C LEU A 14 -8.30 2.62 -8.08
N CYS A 15 -9.00 1.54 -7.75
CA CYS A 15 -9.57 1.37 -6.41
C CYS A 15 -8.49 1.05 -5.36
N SER A 16 -7.46 0.27 -5.72
CA SER A 16 -6.32 0.03 -4.84
C SER A 16 -5.46 1.28 -4.65
N ASN A 17 -5.47 2.17 -5.63
CA ASN A 17 -4.67 3.38 -5.61
C ASN A 17 -5.40 4.60 -5.05
N SER A 18 -6.69 4.55 -4.79
CA SER A 18 -7.44 5.74 -4.44
C SER A 18 -7.82 5.87 -2.97
N VAL A 19 -7.74 4.80 -2.19
CA VAL A 19 -8.35 4.81 -0.85
C VAL A 19 -7.36 4.64 0.27
N LEU A 20 -6.12 4.27 0.00
CA LEU A 20 -5.25 3.85 1.08
C LEU A 20 -3.86 4.44 1.04
N ALA A 21 -3.51 4.94 2.20
CA ALA A 21 -2.15 4.92 2.71
C ALA A 21 -1.60 3.49 2.94
N ILE A 22 -2.31 2.46 2.55
CA ILE A 22 -1.89 1.08 2.60
C ILE A 22 -1.31 0.73 1.24
N ASP A 23 0.00 0.46 1.18
CA ASP A 23 0.68 0.07 -0.06
C ASP A 23 0.07 -1.21 -0.65
N MET A 24 -0.80 -1.01 -1.61
CA MET A 24 -1.37 -2.10 -2.39
C MET A 24 -0.51 -2.44 -3.60
N SER A 25 0.63 -1.77 -3.81
CA SER A 25 1.51 -2.04 -4.96
C SER A 25 2.34 -3.31 -4.80
N GLY A 26 2.55 -3.78 -3.57
CA GLY A 26 3.14 -5.10 -3.26
C GLY A 26 2.09 -6.16 -2.94
N ILE A 27 0.86 -5.75 -2.69
CA ILE A 27 -0.28 -6.62 -2.56
C ILE A 27 -0.81 -6.76 -3.98
N ARG A 28 -0.60 -7.90 -4.61
CA ARG A 28 -1.53 -8.29 -5.67
C ARG A 28 -2.89 -8.07 -5.06
N PRO A 29 -3.74 -7.21 -5.63
CA PRO A 29 -5.10 -7.16 -5.17
C PRO A 29 -5.55 -8.60 -5.28
N VAL A 30 -5.76 -9.22 -4.15
CA VAL A 30 -6.52 -10.45 -4.13
C VAL A 30 -7.87 -9.95 -4.59
N ASN A 31 -8.02 -9.94 -5.93
CA ASN A 31 -9.34 -9.91 -6.50
C ASN A 31 -10.12 -10.88 -5.61
N PRO A 32 -11.14 -10.45 -4.87
CA PRO A 32 -12.01 -11.41 -4.21
C PRO A 32 -12.54 -12.42 -5.22
N LEU A 33 -12.26 -12.21 -6.50
CA LEU A 33 -12.56 -13.02 -7.67
C LEU A 33 -11.37 -13.88 -8.16
N ASP A 34 -10.17 -13.80 -7.58
CA ASP A 34 -9.09 -14.71 -7.93
C ASP A 34 -9.52 -16.13 -7.57
N ASN A 35 -9.58 -16.96 -8.62
CA ASN A 35 -10.06 -18.33 -8.62
C ASN A 35 -9.13 -19.31 -7.86
N ASN A 36 -8.58 -18.88 -6.72
CA ASN A 36 -7.91 -19.82 -5.84
C ASN A 36 -8.91 -20.23 -4.72
N PRO A 37 -9.71 -21.29 -4.96
CA PRO A 37 -10.79 -21.69 -4.04
C PRO A 37 -10.27 -22.16 -2.68
N THR A 38 -8.98 -22.47 -2.58
CA THR A 38 -8.38 -23.04 -1.38
C THR A 38 -8.14 -22.01 -0.28
N THR A 39 -7.68 -20.83 -0.64
CA THR A 39 -7.29 -19.83 0.38
C THR A 39 -8.47 -19.25 1.12
N TYR A 40 -9.60 -19.22 0.55
CA TYR A 40 -10.77 -18.63 1.13
C TYR A 40 -11.67 -19.65 1.83
N GLN A 41 -11.84 -20.84 1.37
CA GLN A 41 -12.61 -21.89 2.07
C GLN A 41 -12.06 -22.19 3.47
N GLU A 42 -10.75 -22.03 3.70
CA GLU A 42 -10.12 -22.36 4.98
C GLU A 42 -10.42 -21.36 6.10
N VAL A 43 -10.64 -20.09 5.79
CA VAL A 43 -11.00 -19.08 6.81
C VAL A 43 -12.47 -19.18 7.22
N VAL A 44 -13.34 -19.69 6.35
CA VAL A 44 -14.80 -19.77 6.57
C VAL A 44 -15.26 -21.18 6.95
N SER A 45 -14.42 -22.18 6.81
CA SER A 45 -14.69 -23.52 7.35
C SER A 45 -14.44 -23.62 8.86
N GLN A 46 -14.30 -22.49 9.57
CA GLN A 46 -14.28 -22.50 11.02
C GLN A 46 -15.72 -22.77 11.54
N PRO A 47 -15.97 -23.95 12.11
CA PRO A 47 -17.33 -24.31 12.55
C PRO A 47 -17.81 -23.58 13.80
N ALA A 48 -17.00 -22.71 14.37
CA ALA A 48 -17.26 -22.12 15.68
C ALA A 48 -17.94 -20.73 15.64
N TYR A 49 -18.15 -20.15 14.47
CA TYR A 49 -18.95 -18.92 14.42
C TYR A 49 -20.41 -19.28 14.24
N ASP A 50 -21.15 -19.01 15.26
CA ASP A 50 -22.56 -19.28 15.46
C ASP A 50 -23.39 -18.92 14.21
N LEU A 51 -23.74 -19.92 13.43
CA LEU A 51 -24.56 -19.85 12.22
C LEU A 51 -26.02 -19.37 12.48
N LYS A 52 -26.31 -18.82 13.66
CA LYS A 52 -27.66 -18.50 14.12
C LYS A 52 -28.25 -17.20 13.59
N ARG A 53 -27.55 -16.42 12.82
CA ARG A 53 -28.11 -15.25 12.13
C ARG A 53 -27.66 -15.26 10.69
N GLY A 54 -28.52 -15.72 9.78
CA GLY A 54 -28.51 -15.47 8.34
C GLY A 54 -27.14 -15.27 7.67
N SER A 55 -26.15 -16.06 8.06
CA SER A 55 -24.77 -15.86 7.73
C SER A 55 -24.55 -16.16 6.26
N LEU A 56 -24.17 -15.13 5.51
CA LEU A 56 -23.62 -15.33 4.18
C LEU A 56 -22.34 -16.15 4.30
N THR A 57 -22.34 -17.33 3.68
CA THR A 57 -21.10 -18.06 3.46
C THR A 57 -20.17 -17.19 2.62
N ARG A 58 -18.90 -17.40 2.69
CA ARG A 58 -17.91 -16.70 1.91
C ARG A 58 -18.14 -16.69 0.41
N ASN A 59 -18.51 -17.82 -0.20
CA ASN A 59 -18.87 -17.84 -1.62
C ASN A 59 -20.06 -16.92 -1.89
N SER A 60 -21.02 -16.81 -0.96
CA SER A 60 -22.10 -15.86 -1.04
C SER A 60 -21.64 -14.41 -0.85
N ILE A 61 -20.67 -14.13 0.02
CA ILE A 61 -20.06 -12.79 0.15
C ILE A 61 -19.41 -12.37 -1.16
N LYS A 62 -18.57 -13.26 -1.73
CA LYS A 62 -17.91 -13.04 -3.02
C LYS A 62 -18.93 -12.81 -4.14
N ASN A 63 -19.92 -13.66 -4.24
CA ASN A 63 -20.94 -13.55 -5.27
C ASN A 63 -21.75 -12.26 -5.13
N GLN A 64 -22.17 -11.91 -3.92
CA GLN A 64 -22.91 -10.67 -3.69
C GLN A 64 -22.08 -9.42 -3.95
N TYR A 65 -20.81 -9.41 -3.52
CA TYR A 65 -19.89 -8.34 -3.87
C TYR A 65 -19.75 -8.18 -5.39
N THR A 66 -19.56 -9.30 -6.10
CA THR A 66 -19.45 -9.29 -7.58
C THR A 66 -20.71 -8.74 -8.23
N ILE A 67 -21.89 -9.22 -7.80
CA ILE A 67 -23.17 -8.74 -8.32
C ILE A 67 -23.35 -7.24 -8.05
N ALA A 68 -23.01 -6.78 -6.85
CA ALA A 68 -23.10 -5.37 -6.49
C ALA A 68 -22.15 -4.51 -7.33
N MET A 69 -20.89 -4.95 -7.54
CA MET A 69 -19.93 -4.27 -8.40
C MET A 69 -20.32 -4.28 -9.87
N ASP A 70 -20.83 -5.40 -10.40
CA ASP A 70 -21.31 -5.47 -11.78
C ASP A 70 -22.45 -4.47 -12.03
N LYS A 71 -23.37 -4.34 -11.07
CA LYS A 71 -24.42 -3.32 -11.13
C LYS A 71 -23.85 -1.91 -11.08
N PHE A 72 -22.85 -1.67 -10.23
CA PHE A 72 -22.17 -0.38 -10.15
C PHE A 72 -21.52 -0.03 -11.48
N MET A 73 -20.78 -0.94 -12.07
CA MET A 73 -20.09 -0.75 -13.35
C MET A 73 -21.05 -0.53 -14.53
N GLN A 74 -22.30 -0.98 -14.40
CA GLN A 74 -23.38 -0.74 -15.37
C GLN A 74 -24.20 0.51 -15.04
N SER A 75 -23.74 1.36 -14.15
CA SER A 75 -24.43 2.56 -13.64
C SER A 75 -25.77 2.31 -12.96
N ASN A 76 -26.08 1.07 -12.57
CA ASN A 76 -27.23 0.74 -11.73
C ASN A 76 -26.89 0.96 -10.24
N VAL A 77 -26.53 2.20 -9.92
CA VAL A 77 -25.93 2.60 -8.65
C VAL A 77 -26.85 2.37 -7.46
N ARG A 78 -28.14 2.64 -7.60
CA ARG A 78 -29.11 2.46 -6.51
C ARG A 78 -29.26 0.99 -6.11
N SER A 79 -29.34 0.09 -7.09
CA SER A 79 -29.41 -1.35 -6.82
C SER A 79 -28.08 -1.88 -6.26
N SER A 80 -26.96 -1.40 -6.79
CA SER A 80 -25.63 -1.69 -6.25
C SER A 80 -25.50 -1.28 -4.78
N TYR A 81 -25.93 -0.08 -4.43
CA TYR A 81 -25.91 0.42 -3.05
C TYR A 81 -26.70 -0.49 -2.10
N GLN A 82 -27.90 -0.94 -2.52
CA GLN A 82 -28.71 -1.83 -1.70
C GLN A 82 -28.05 -3.21 -1.51
N ASP A 83 -27.42 -3.74 -2.56
CA ASP A 83 -26.71 -5.01 -2.48
C ASP A 83 -25.50 -4.90 -1.55
N PHE A 84 -24.72 -3.82 -1.63
CA PHE A 84 -23.61 -3.59 -0.71
C PHE A 84 -24.08 -3.38 0.73
N LYS A 85 -25.17 -2.65 0.93
CA LYS A 85 -25.77 -2.48 2.26
C LYS A 85 -26.20 -3.83 2.84
N MET A 86 -26.88 -4.64 2.05
CA MET A 86 -27.30 -5.99 2.46
C MET A 86 -26.07 -6.87 2.76
N LEU A 87 -25.02 -6.76 1.96
CA LEU A 87 -23.75 -7.45 2.20
C LEU A 87 -23.16 -7.05 3.56
N ILE A 88 -23.00 -5.76 3.84
CA ILE A 88 -22.43 -5.23 5.09
C ILE A 88 -23.28 -5.65 6.31
N ASP A 89 -24.60 -5.66 6.17
CA ASP A 89 -25.51 -5.99 7.27
C ASP A 89 -25.56 -7.50 7.60
N ASN A 90 -25.21 -8.38 6.66
CA ASN A 90 -25.33 -9.83 6.79
C ASN A 90 -24.00 -10.59 6.88
N ILE A 91 -22.87 -9.90 6.84
CA ILE A 91 -21.55 -10.53 7.05
C ILE A 91 -21.45 -10.98 8.51
N VAL A 92 -20.94 -12.19 8.72
CA VAL A 92 -20.46 -12.61 10.05
C VAL A 92 -19.36 -11.62 10.47
N PRO A 93 -19.41 -11.06 11.68
CA PRO A 93 -18.47 -10.03 12.13
C PRO A 93 -17.02 -10.44 11.88
N ASN A 94 -16.36 -9.67 11.05
CA ASN A 94 -14.95 -9.84 10.72
C ASN A 94 -14.36 -8.46 10.41
N ASP A 95 -13.57 -7.95 11.31
CA ASP A 95 -13.01 -6.59 11.25
C ASP A 95 -12.21 -6.35 9.97
N TYR A 96 -11.51 -7.38 9.47
CA TYR A 96 -10.80 -7.30 8.22
C TYR A 96 -11.74 -7.09 7.01
N VAL A 97 -12.84 -7.84 6.94
CA VAL A 97 -13.82 -7.67 5.85
C VAL A 97 -14.46 -6.29 5.92
N TYR A 98 -14.80 -5.83 7.12
CA TYR A 98 -15.33 -4.48 7.31
C TYR A 98 -14.31 -3.40 6.95
N MET A 99 -13.05 -3.57 7.33
CA MET A 99 -11.96 -2.68 6.91
C MET A 99 -11.91 -2.55 5.38
N ARG A 100 -11.92 -3.68 4.67
CA ARG A 100 -11.90 -3.70 3.19
C ARG A 100 -13.14 -3.05 2.59
N LEU A 101 -14.31 -3.37 3.08
CA LEU A 101 -15.55 -2.75 2.60
C LEU A 101 -15.58 -1.25 2.86
N THR A 102 -15.05 -0.78 4.00
CA THR A 102 -14.92 0.65 4.27
C THR A 102 -14.12 1.34 3.17
N GLN A 103 -12.97 0.77 2.82
CA GLN A 103 -12.09 1.30 1.79
C GLN A 103 -12.72 1.27 0.39
N GLU A 104 -13.30 0.14 0.02
CA GLU A 104 -13.96 -0.04 -1.28
C GLU A 104 -15.15 0.92 -1.44
N MET A 105 -15.98 1.04 -0.41
CA MET A 105 -17.15 1.92 -0.44
C MET A 105 -16.75 3.40 -0.51
N ALA A 106 -15.70 3.80 0.22
CA ALA A 106 -15.16 5.16 0.11
C ALA A 106 -14.59 5.44 -1.29
N ALA A 107 -13.91 4.45 -1.90
CA ALA A 107 -13.33 4.58 -3.24
C ALA A 107 -14.37 4.81 -4.33
N ILE A 108 -15.53 4.17 -4.24
CA ILE A 108 -16.61 4.30 -5.23
C ILE A 108 -17.63 5.40 -4.88
N GLY A 109 -17.38 6.18 -3.82
CA GLY A 109 -18.22 7.31 -3.42
C GLY A 109 -19.43 6.95 -2.56
N PHE A 110 -19.53 5.73 -2.06
CA PHE A 110 -20.57 5.29 -1.12
C PHE A 110 -20.18 5.56 0.34
N PHE A 111 -19.94 6.84 0.67
CA PHE A 111 -19.38 7.24 1.97
C PHE A 111 -20.25 6.79 3.16
N SER A 112 -21.57 6.80 3.03
CA SER A 112 -22.46 6.29 4.08
C SER A 112 -22.35 4.78 4.31
N LEU A 113 -22.04 3.99 3.27
CA LEU A 113 -21.75 2.56 3.44
C LEU A 113 -20.34 2.34 4.01
N ALA A 114 -19.39 3.19 3.66
CA ALA A 114 -18.08 3.17 4.26
C ALA A 114 -18.16 3.44 5.77
N GLU A 115 -18.90 4.46 6.18
CA GLU A 115 -19.18 4.73 7.61
C GLU A 115 -19.90 3.58 8.30
N LEU A 116 -20.92 3.00 7.66
CA LEU A 116 -21.63 1.84 8.18
C LEU A 116 -20.68 0.65 8.39
N SER A 117 -19.84 0.35 7.42
CA SER A 117 -18.88 -0.74 7.52
C SER A 117 -17.85 -0.47 8.63
N MET A 118 -17.31 0.74 8.69
CA MET A 118 -16.35 1.17 9.70
C MET A 118 -16.94 1.05 11.12
N SER A 119 -18.21 1.42 11.32
CA SER A 119 -18.88 1.33 12.62
C SER A 119 -19.06 -0.10 13.15
N LYS A 120 -18.91 -1.11 12.29
CA LYS A 120 -19.01 -2.54 12.66
C LYS A 120 -17.66 -3.15 13.07
N ILE A 121 -16.54 -2.44 12.91
CA ILE A 121 -15.22 -2.88 13.33
C ILE A 121 -15.16 -2.86 14.87
N GLN A 122 -14.84 -4.01 15.46
CA GLN A 122 -14.81 -4.18 16.92
C GLN A 122 -13.41 -3.91 17.51
N ASP A 123 -12.35 -4.18 16.76
CA ASP A 123 -10.99 -3.88 17.20
C ASP A 123 -10.71 -2.38 17.14
N ASN A 124 -10.53 -1.76 18.30
CA ASN A 124 -10.31 -0.32 18.43
C ASN A 124 -9.06 0.18 17.70
N GLN A 125 -8.07 -0.67 17.45
CA GLN A 125 -6.85 -0.27 16.75
C GLN A 125 -7.07 -0.26 15.25
N ILE A 126 -7.74 -1.28 14.72
CA ILE A 126 -8.16 -1.32 13.32
C ILE A 126 -9.11 -0.16 13.05
N SER A 127 -10.08 0.07 13.95
CA SER A 127 -11.02 1.18 13.84
C SER A 127 -10.30 2.54 13.80
N SER A 128 -9.36 2.78 14.71
CA SER A 128 -8.59 4.05 14.76
C SER A 128 -7.74 4.25 13.51
N LEU A 129 -7.07 3.20 13.01
CA LEU A 129 -6.29 3.27 11.78
C LEU A 129 -7.16 3.63 10.57
N ILE A 130 -8.32 2.97 10.45
CA ILE A 130 -9.25 3.22 9.35
C ILE A 130 -9.88 4.61 9.45
N GLU A 131 -10.21 5.06 10.65
CA GLU A 131 -10.74 6.41 10.84
C GLU A 131 -9.70 7.46 10.48
N GLU A 132 -8.45 7.32 10.91
CA GLU A 132 -7.38 8.25 10.58
C GLU A 132 -7.04 8.23 9.08
N ASP A 133 -6.80 7.03 8.52
CA ASP A 133 -6.29 6.90 7.15
C ASP A 133 -7.40 7.05 6.09
N VAL A 134 -8.64 6.65 6.38
CA VAL A 134 -9.72 6.70 5.39
C VAL A 134 -10.58 7.94 5.59
N LYS A 135 -11.15 8.12 6.78
CA LYS A 135 -12.10 9.20 7.01
C LYS A 135 -11.46 10.57 6.91
N ASN A 136 -10.31 10.78 7.57
CA ASN A 136 -9.66 12.10 7.62
C ASN A 136 -9.04 12.53 6.30
N TYR A 137 -8.58 11.57 5.47
CA TYR A 137 -7.79 11.88 4.28
C TYR A 137 -8.50 11.61 2.95
N TYR A 138 -9.62 10.87 2.96
CA TYR A 138 -10.31 10.48 1.72
C TYR A 138 -11.79 10.85 1.67
N PHE A 139 -12.43 11.11 2.81
CA PHE A 139 -13.82 11.52 2.80
C PHE A 139 -13.97 12.99 2.42
N PRO A 140 -15.09 13.36 1.77
CA PRO A 140 -15.38 14.76 1.50
C PRO A 140 -15.62 15.54 2.81
N ASN A 141 -15.24 16.81 2.81
CA ASN A 141 -15.60 17.74 3.90
C ASN A 141 -17.07 18.14 3.84
N TYR A 142 -17.65 18.14 2.66
CA TYR A 142 -19.05 18.47 2.45
C TYR A 142 -19.94 17.27 2.83
N GLN A 143 -20.92 17.49 3.71
CA GLN A 143 -21.85 16.44 4.10
C GLN A 143 -22.86 16.17 2.97
N LEU A 144 -22.61 15.11 2.24
CA LEU A 144 -23.45 14.69 1.12
C LEU A 144 -24.72 14.00 1.65
N THR A 145 -25.88 14.44 1.14
CA THR A 145 -27.12 13.68 1.37
C THR A 145 -27.07 12.33 0.65
N HIS A 146 -27.92 11.39 1.04
CA HIS A 146 -28.00 10.10 0.34
C HIS A 146 -28.29 10.27 -1.15
N LYS A 147 -29.13 11.24 -1.52
CA LYS A 147 -29.44 11.55 -2.93
C LYS A 147 -28.21 12.03 -3.66
N ASP A 148 -27.41 12.91 -3.05
CA ASP A 148 -26.19 13.44 -3.65
C ASP A 148 -25.13 12.34 -3.81
N GLN A 149 -24.99 11.47 -2.81
CA GLN A 149 -24.07 10.31 -2.92
C GLN A 149 -24.46 9.40 -4.08
N MET A 150 -25.75 9.08 -4.25
CA MET A 150 -26.21 8.24 -5.37
C MET A 150 -25.95 8.91 -6.72
N TYR A 151 -26.22 10.20 -6.81
CA TYR A 151 -25.96 10.97 -8.02
C TYR A 151 -24.47 11.02 -8.38
N LEU A 152 -23.61 11.38 -7.42
CA LEU A 152 -22.17 11.47 -7.64
C LEU A 152 -21.53 10.11 -7.91
N ALA A 153 -22.01 9.05 -7.28
CA ALA A 153 -21.56 7.69 -7.54
C ALA A 153 -21.94 7.20 -8.95
N GLU A 154 -23.11 7.63 -9.48
CA GLU A 154 -23.52 7.37 -10.86
C GLU A 154 -22.61 8.10 -11.85
N ILE A 155 -22.29 9.36 -11.59
CA ILE A 155 -21.33 10.14 -12.39
C ILE A 155 -19.95 9.46 -12.35
N PHE A 156 -19.47 9.05 -11.18
CA PHE A 156 -18.21 8.33 -11.05
C PHE A 156 -18.20 7.03 -11.86
N SER A 157 -19.27 6.23 -11.78
CA SER A 157 -19.41 5.00 -12.54
C SER A 157 -19.35 5.26 -14.06
N ASN A 158 -20.05 6.28 -14.54
CA ASN A 158 -20.06 6.66 -15.95
C ASN A 158 -18.68 7.12 -16.42
N ILE A 159 -17.96 7.91 -15.64
CA ILE A 159 -16.59 8.34 -15.98
C ILE A 159 -15.63 7.16 -16.02
N MET A 160 -15.79 6.20 -15.10
CA MET A 160 -14.83 5.10 -14.93
C MET A 160 -15.04 3.92 -15.87
N TYR A 161 -16.29 3.54 -16.09
CA TYR A 161 -16.60 2.22 -16.65
C TYR A 161 -17.40 2.28 -17.95
N ASN A 162 -18.08 3.38 -18.19
CA ASN A 162 -18.89 3.56 -19.39
C ASN A 162 -18.25 4.68 -20.20
N ASP A 163 -18.10 4.54 -21.49
CA ASP A 163 -17.52 5.55 -22.39
C ASP A 163 -18.36 6.87 -22.43
N GLN A 164 -18.91 7.29 -21.31
CA GLN A 164 -19.78 8.45 -21.10
C GLN A 164 -19.13 9.55 -20.26
N SER A 165 -17.80 9.56 -20.20
CA SER A 165 -17.06 10.52 -19.35
C SER A 165 -17.34 11.98 -19.74
N GLN A 166 -17.57 12.25 -21.02
CA GLN A 166 -17.85 13.60 -21.51
C GLN A 166 -19.26 14.06 -21.10
N GLU A 167 -20.26 13.22 -21.31
CA GLU A 167 -21.65 13.49 -20.94
C GLU A 167 -21.79 13.62 -19.42
N ALA A 168 -21.23 12.68 -18.68
CA ALA A 168 -21.26 12.68 -17.20
C ALA A 168 -20.58 13.93 -16.63
N THR A 169 -19.41 14.31 -17.15
CA THR A 169 -18.70 15.52 -16.74
C THR A 169 -19.50 16.78 -17.08
N SER A 170 -20.08 16.84 -18.28
CA SER A 170 -20.89 17.99 -18.72
C SER A 170 -22.16 18.13 -17.88
N GLU A 171 -22.81 17.02 -17.55
CA GLU A 171 -24.00 17.02 -16.69
C GLU A 171 -23.66 17.48 -15.27
N LEU A 172 -22.58 16.96 -14.69
CA LEU A 172 -22.12 17.38 -13.38
C LEU A 172 -21.77 18.87 -13.36
N MET A 173 -21.12 19.40 -14.41
CA MET A 173 -20.82 20.83 -14.53
C MET A 173 -22.08 21.70 -14.59
N LYS A 174 -23.17 21.25 -15.25
CA LYS A 174 -24.45 21.97 -15.26
C LYS A 174 -25.10 22.00 -13.89
N GLN A 175 -24.96 20.92 -13.11
CA GLN A 175 -25.57 20.79 -11.79
C GLN A 175 -24.68 21.29 -10.65
N THR A 176 -23.45 21.75 -10.92
CA THR A 176 -22.55 22.32 -9.91
C THR A 176 -23.14 23.54 -9.21
N ALA A 177 -24.13 24.23 -9.78
CA ALA A 177 -24.88 25.28 -9.10
C ALA A 177 -25.58 24.78 -7.81
N LEU A 178 -25.95 23.49 -7.74
CA LEU A 178 -26.57 22.86 -6.56
C LEU A 178 -25.57 22.16 -5.64
N LEU A 179 -24.39 21.85 -6.16
CA LEU A 179 -23.32 21.11 -5.48
C LEU A 179 -22.00 21.90 -5.41
N THR A 180 -22.06 23.24 -5.58
CA THR A 180 -20.88 24.12 -5.59
C THR A 180 -20.00 23.97 -4.37
N ASP A 181 -20.60 23.65 -3.22
CA ASP A 181 -19.87 23.49 -1.96
C ASP A 181 -19.26 22.11 -1.77
N SER A 182 -19.64 21.13 -2.59
CA SER A 182 -19.06 19.80 -2.52
C SER A 182 -17.64 19.79 -3.10
N ASP A 183 -16.67 19.49 -2.26
CA ASP A 183 -15.29 19.21 -2.65
C ASP A 183 -15.22 17.97 -3.55
N TYR A 184 -16.00 16.93 -3.26
CA TYR A 184 -16.05 15.70 -4.04
C TYR A 184 -16.64 15.90 -5.46
N ALA A 185 -17.67 16.74 -5.60
CA ALA A 185 -18.21 17.07 -6.93
C ALA A 185 -17.15 17.76 -7.81
N ASN A 186 -16.40 18.70 -7.24
CA ASN A 186 -15.27 19.35 -7.93
C ASN A 186 -14.15 18.36 -8.30
N TYR A 187 -13.85 17.40 -7.42
CA TYR A 187 -12.92 16.32 -7.74
C TYR A 187 -13.39 15.49 -8.94
N LEU A 188 -14.68 15.10 -9.01
CA LEU A 188 -15.21 14.34 -10.13
C LEU A 188 -15.21 15.14 -11.44
N VAL A 189 -15.49 16.45 -11.40
CA VAL A 189 -15.32 17.33 -12.58
C VAL A 189 -13.88 17.33 -13.04
N ALA A 190 -12.93 17.46 -12.11
CA ALA A 190 -11.50 17.44 -12.45
C ALA A 190 -11.10 16.10 -13.08
N PHE A 191 -11.55 15.00 -12.50
CA PHE A 191 -11.26 13.66 -12.98
C PHE A 191 -11.84 13.39 -14.38
N GLY A 192 -13.11 13.72 -14.60
CA GLY A 192 -13.76 13.59 -15.90
C GLY A 192 -13.11 14.49 -16.96
N SER A 193 -12.83 15.76 -16.63
CA SER A 193 -12.16 16.69 -17.53
C SER A 193 -10.76 16.20 -17.93
N MET A 194 -10.00 15.65 -16.99
CA MET A 194 -8.70 15.03 -17.28
C MET A 194 -8.86 13.84 -18.24
N LYS A 195 -9.82 12.96 -18.01
CA LYS A 195 -10.14 11.83 -18.88
C LYS A 195 -10.51 12.25 -20.29
N ASN A 196 -11.22 13.38 -20.43
CA ASN A 196 -11.64 13.95 -21.71
C ASN A 196 -10.55 14.81 -22.38
N GLY A 197 -9.38 14.95 -21.74
CA GLY A 197 -8.27 15.74 -22.26
C GLY A 197 -8.37 17.26 -22.01
N ASP A 198 -9.42 17.74 -21.32
CA ASP A 198 -9.54 19.13 -20.91
C ASP A 198 -8.75 19.40 -19.62
N ILE A 199 -7.44 19.49 -19.79
CA ILE A 199 -6.50 19.69 -18.68
C ILE A 199 -6.72 21.04 -17.99
N SER A 200 -7.16 22.08 -18.72
CA SER A 200 -7.40 23.40 -18.13
C SER A 200 -8.56 23.37 -17.15
N GLN A 201 -9.68 22.75 -17.53
CA GLN A 201 -10.82 22.57 -16.63
C GLN A 201 -10.48 21.64 -15.46
N ALA A 202 -9.69 20.58 -15.72
CA ALA A 202 -9.23 19.67 -14.69
C ALA A 202 -8.40 20.39 -13.62
N GLU A 203 -7.42 21.23 -14.01
CA GLU A 203 -6.62 22.04 -13.09
C GLU A 203 -7.51 22.95 -12.22
N LYS A 204 -8.44 23.70 -12.84
CA LYS A 204 -9.33 24.61 -12.11
C LYS A 204 -10.21 23.88 -11.10
N SER A 205 -10.77 22.76 -11.47
CA SER A 205 -11.71 22.02 -10.62
C SER A 205 -10.98 21.32 -9.47
N ILE A 206 -9.79 20.75 -9.73
CA ILE A 206 -9.02 20.11 -8.65
C ILE A 206 -8.49 21.14 -7.63
N ASP A 207 -8.15 22.35 -8.09
CA ASP A 207 -7.77 23.43 -7.18
C ASP A 207 -8.94 23.83 -6.28
N THR A 208 -10.14 23.89 -6.82
CA THR A 208 -11.35 24.14 -6.04
C THR A 208 -11.60 23.03 -5.00
N ALA A 209 -11.45 21.76 -5.39
CA ALA A 209 -11.60 20.64 -4.47
C ALA A 209 -10.57 20.68 -3.33
N ILE A 210 -9.29 20.94 -3.64
CA ILE A 210 -8.20 21.03 -2.66
C ILE A 210 -8.42 22.21 -1.71
N ASN A 211 -8.86 23.38 -2.22
CA ASN A 211 -9.14 24.54 -1.38
C ASN A 211 -10.25 24.27 -0.35
N LYS A 212 -11.25 23.47 -0.74
CA LYS A 212 -12.35 23.06 0.15
C LYS A 212 -11.95 21.96 1.14
N ASN A 213 -11.06 21.07 0.72
CA ASN A 213 -10.57 19.95 1.54
C ASN A 213 -9.06 19.74 1.34
N PRO A 214 -8.22 20.57 1.99
CA PRO A 214 -6.77 20.54 1.80
C PRO A 214 -6.10 19.29 2.39
N LYS A 215 -6.80 18.51 3.23
CA LYS A 215 -6.28 17.26 3.79
C LYS A 215 -6.47 16.08 2.85
N ASN A 216 -7.44 16.13 1.93
CA ASN A 216 -7.77 14.99 1.08
C ASN A 216 -6.62 14.62 0.14
N LEU A 217 -6.07 13.42 0.35
CA LEU A 217 -4.90 12.94 -0.39
C LEU A 217 -5.25 12.54 -1.83
N ASN A 218 -6.48 12.07 -2.09
CA ASN A 218 -6.93 11.75 -3.44
C ASN A 218 -6.94 13.00 -4.35
N TYR A 219 -7.33 14.15 -3.79
CA TYR A 219 -7.35 15.39 -4.56
C TYR A 219 -5.92 15.85 -4.90
N LYS A 220 -5.01 15.76 -3.93
CA LYS A 220 -3.59 16.08 -4.14
C LYS A 220 -2.96 15.17 -5.19
N ARG A 221 -3.29 13.89 -5.16
CA ARG A 221 -2.80 12.91 -6.12
C ARG A 221 -3.35 13.15 -7.53
N LEU A 222 -4.65 13.38 -7.66
CA LEU A 222 -5.25 13.71 -8.95
C LEU A 222 -4.62 14.98 -9.53
N LYS A 223 -4.32 15.99 -8.72
CA LYS A 223 -3.62 17.19 -9.18
C LYS A 223 -2.23 16.88 -9.73
N ALA A 224 -1.46 16.01 -9.07
CA ALA A 224 -0.17 15.57 -9.59
C ALA A 224 -0.31 14.82 -10.92
N GLU A 225 -1.34 13.98 -11.06
CA GLU A 225 -1.65 13.28 -12.31
C GLU A 225 -2.05 14.25 -13.43
N ILE A 226 -2.89 15.23 -13.15
CA ILE A 226 -3.25 16.31 -14.09
C ILE A 226 -1.99 17.03 -14.58
N TYR A 227 -1.08 17.40 -13.67
CA TYR A 227 0.19 18.01 -14.07
C TYR A 227 1.07 17.08 -14.92
N SER A 228 1.04 15.77 -14.68
CA SER A 228 1.75 14.81 -15.52
C SER A 228 1.27 14.79 -16.97
N GLN A 229 -0.01 15.10 -17.18
CA GLN A 229 -0.64 15.17 -18.50
C GLN A 229 -0.61 16.59 -19.10
N SER A 230 -0.37 17.60 -18.29
CA SER A 230 -0.32 19.01 -18.72
C SER A 230 0.90 19.32 -19.61
N ASN A 231 0.81 20.44 -20.33
CA ASN A 231 1.94 21.02 -21.06
C ASN A 231 2.79 21.98 -20.18
N LYS A 232 2.52 22.01 -18.86
CA LYS A 232 3.19 22.87 -17.88
C LYS A 232 3.98 22.04 -16.85
N PRO A 233 4.96 21.22 -17.27
CA PRO A 233 5.66 20.33 -16.36
C PRO A 233 6.42 21.06 -15.24
N GLN A 234 6.81 22.33 -15.46
CA GLN A 234 7.50 23.14 -14.45
C GLN A 234 6.56 23.52 -13.28
N ASP A 235 5.28 23.79 -13.54
CA ASP A 235 4.28 24.05 -12.51
C ASP A 235 4.04 22.78 -11.69
N GLY A 236 4.05 21.60 -12.34
CA GLY A 236 4.01 20.30 -11.68
C GLY A 236 5.20 20.08 -10.76
N VAL A 237 6.42 20.39 -11.20
CA VAL A 237 7.62 20.31 -10.35
C VAL A 237 7.51 21.22 -9.13
N LYS A 238 7.05 22.47 -9.32
CA LYS A 238 6.83 23.39 -8.21
C LYS A 238 5.80 22.85 -7.23
N TYR A 239 4.66 22.37 -7.73
CA TYR A 239 3.61 21.79 -6.89
C TYR A 239 4.11 20.61 -6.04
N LEU A 240 4.88 19.70 -6.64
CA LEU A 240 5.44 18.56 -5.94
C LEU A 240 6.46 18.95 -4.87
N ASN A 241 7.29 19.97 -5.13
CA ASN A 241 8.22 20.50 -4.13
C ASN A 241 7.47 21.12 -2.94
N ASP A 242 6.37 21.81 -3.20
CA ASP A 242 5.52 22.38 -2.15
C ASP A 242 4.83 21.29 -1.30
N LEU A 243 4.43 20.17 -1.94
CA LEU A 243 3.86 19.01 -1.24
C LEU A 243 4.87 18.30 -0.35
N ASN A 244 6.08 18.04 -0.86
CA ASN A 244 7.14 17.33 -0.12
C ASN A 244 7.54 18.03 1.18
N GLN A 245 7.29 19.34 1.30
CA GLN A 245 7.65 20.11 2.49
C GLN A 245 6.58 20.08 3.59
N LYS A 246 5.34 19.70 3.30
CA LYS A 246 4.22 20.04 4.20
C LYS A 246 3.40 18.88 4.76
N ASP A 247 3.13 17.79 4.04
CA ASP A 247 2.01 16.92 4.44
C ASP A 247 2.09 15.43 4.08
N ILE A 248 3.17 14.90 3.49
CA ILE A 248 3.15 13.52 3.00
C ILE A 248 3.71 12.58 4.06
N ASN A 249 2.81 11.96 4.79
CA ASN A 249 3.13 11.19 5.96
C ASN A 249 2.94 9.66 5.82
N THR A 250 2.61 9.15 4.62
CA THR A 250 2.40 7.73 4.42
C THR A 250 3.34 7.15 3.37
N VAL A 251 3.96 6.03 3.67
CA VAL A 251 4.95 5.33 2.82
C VAL A 251 4.41 5.06 1.41
N VAL A 252 3.12 4.86 1.27
CA VAL A 252 2.47 4.47 0.01
C VAL A 252 2.16 5.64 -0.89
N PHE A 253 1.63 6.68 -0.29
CA PHE A 253 1.36 7.91 -0.99
C PHE A 253 2.67 8.49 -1.55
N ASP A 254 3.76 8.32 -0.79
CA ASP A 254 5.10 8.69 -1.21
C ASP A 254 5.53 7.97 -2.50
N LYS A 255 5.31 6.66 -2.64
CA LYS A 255 5.71 5.90 -3.84
C LYS A 255 4.93 6.32 -5.09
N GLU A 256 3.62 6.47 -4.98
CA GLU A 256 2.79 6.89 -6.11
C GLU A 256 3.03 8.34 -6.50
N LEU A 257 3.15 9.21 -5.51
CA LEU A 257 3.49 10.60 -5.75
C LEU A 257 4.90 10.71 -6.34
N HIS A 258 5.85 9.93 -5.85
CA HIS A 258 7.20 9.88 -6.40
C HIS A 258 7.20 9.41 -7.85
N SER A 259 6.41 8.39 -8.19
CA SER A 259 6.21 7.95 -9.58
C SER A 259 5.68 9.08 -10.47
N SER A 260 4.64 9.81 -10.03
CA SER A 260 4.11 10.96 -10.74
C SER A 260 5.14 12.08 -10.87
N GLN A 261 5.91 12.33 -9.82
CA GLN A 261 7.04 13.27 -9.81
C GLN A 261 8.08 12.91 -10.86
N GLN A 262 8.50 11.65 -10.92
CA GLN A 262 9.49 11.21 -11.92
C GLN A 262 8.97 11.41 -13.34
N TYR A 263 7.68 11.16 -13.59
CA TYR A 263 7.09 11.38 -14.92
C TYR A 263 7.01 12.87 -15.29
N ILE A 264 6.69 13.74 -14.35
CA ILE A 264 6.71 15.20 -14.54
C ILE A 264 8.15 15.68 -14.83
N LEU A 265 9.14 15.21 -14.06
CA LEU A 265 10.54 15.53 -14.27
C LEU A 265 11.03 15.02 -15.62
N TYR A 266 10.60 13.83 -16.07
CA TYR A 266 10.84 13.33 -17.42
C TYR A 266 10.36 14.29 -18.50
N LYS A 267 9.13 14.80 -18.37
CA LYS A 267 8.57 15.79 -19.32
C LYS A 267 9.27 17.15 -19.25
N ALA A 268 9.66 17.58 -18.06
CA ALA A 268 10.33 18.86 -17.82
C ALA A 268 11.80 18.88 -18.25
N ALA A 269 12.45 17.72 -18.31
CA ALA A 269 13.88 17.63 -18.59
C ALA A 269 14.21 18.05 -20.03
N LYS A 270 15.12 19.00 -20.17
CA LYS A 270 15.63 19.47 -21.48
C LYS A 270 16.73 18.55 -22.03
N ASN A 271 17.43 17.85 -21.17
CA ASN A 271 18.55 16.98 -21.51
C ASN A 271 18.07 15.53 -21.64
N ASP A 272 18.42 14.84 -22.74
CA ASP A 272 18.07 13.45 -23.04
C ASP A 272 18.54 12.48 -21.93
N TYR A 273 19.65 12.77 -21.29
CA TYR A 273 20.17 12.00 -20.18
C TYR A 273 19.22 12.00 -18.97
N TRP A 274 18.80 13.18 -18.49
CA TRP A 274 17.86 13.30 -17.38
C TRP A 274 16.46 12.81 -17.73
N LYS A 275 16.02 12.97 -19.00
CA LYS A 275 14.79 12.34 -19.49
C LYS A 275 14.81 10.83 -19.26
N LYS A 276 15.87 10.17 -19.71
CA LYS A 276 16.02 8.72 -19.56
C LYS A 276 16.09 8.30 -18.09
N TYR A 277 16.84 9.05 -17.25
CA TYR A 277 16.92 8.78 -15.82
C TYR A 277 15.53 8.82 -15.16
N HIS A 278 14.80 9.92 -15.35
CA HIS A 278 13.47 10.07 -14.75
C HIS A 278 12.45 9.06 -15.31
N LEU A 279 12.53 8.75 -16.59
CA LEU A 279 11.67 7.71 -17.18
C LEU A 279 11.98 6.32 -16.62
N ALA A 280 13.25 5.99 -16.44
CA ALA A 280 13.66 4.74 -15.83
C ALA A 280 13.21 4.64 -14.36
N TYR A 281 13.33 5.75 -13.63
CA TYR A 281 12.88 5.82 -12.24
C TYR A 281 11.34 5.69 -12.14
N TYR A 282 10.60 6.31 -13.03
CA TYR A 282 9.16 6.13 -13.14
C TYR A 282 8.77 4.65 -13.32
N TYR A 283 9.43 3.93 -14.23
CA TYR A 283 9.19 2.50 -14.42
C TYR A 283 9.60 1.67 -13.20
N TYR A 284 10.68 2.06 -12.53
CA TYR A 284 11.13 1.42 -11.29
C TYR A 284 10.06 1.53 -10.18
N ASP A 285 9.51 2.72 -9.97
CA ASP A 285 8.44 2.94 -9.00
C ASP A 285 7.14 2.19 -9.32
N LYS A 286 6.92 1.87 -10.59
CA LYS A 286 5.80 1.06 -11.06
C LYS A 286 6.07 -0.45 -11.01
N ASP A 287 7.18 -0.88 -10.42
CA ASP A 287 7.67 -2.26 -10.40
C ASP A 287 7.89 -2.87 -11.79
N GLU A 288 7.99 -2.03 -12.83
CA GLU A 288 8.25 -2.44 -14.21
C GLU A 288 9.77 -2.55 -14.46
N LEU A 289 10.46 -3.38 -13.66
CA LEU A 289 11.93 -3.47 -13.61
C LEU A 289 12.56 -3.69 -14.99
N ASN A 290 11.96 -4.52 -15.83
CA ASN A 290 12.46 -4.77 -17.18
C ASN A 290 12.42 -3.52 -18.08
N LYS A 291 11.36 -2.69 -17.96
CA LYS A 291 11.28 -1.43 -18.71
C LYS A 291 12.28 -0.41 -18.18
N ALA A 292 12.40 -0.29 -16.85
CA ALA A 292 13.41 0.54 -16.23
C ALA A 292 14.82 0.17 -16.73
N MET A 293 15.16 -1.12 -16.74
CA MET A 293 16.45 -1.60 -17.20
C MET A 293 16.72 -1.28 -18.67
N ARG A 294 15.72 -1.48 -19.57
CA ARG A 294 15.89 -1.12 -20.99
C ARG A 294 16.24 0.35 -21.18
N VAL A 295 15.56 1.25 -20.45
CA VAL A 295 15.85 2.69 -20.51
C VAL A 295 17.25 2.99 -19.98
N LEU A 296 17.64 2.39 -18.84
CA LEU A 296 18.97 2.57 -18.25
C LEU A 296 20.07 2.08 -19.17
N GLN A 297 19.92 0.93 -19.82
CA GLN A 297 20.87 0.41 -20.79
C GLN A 297 21.14 1.39 -21.93
N THR A 298 20.09 2.06 -22.45
CA THR A 298 20.27 3.12 -23.48
C THR A 298 20.98 4.36 -22.94
N SER A 299 20.95 4.57 -21.63
CA SER A 299 21.65 5.68 -20.97
C SER A 299 23.13 5.40 -20.73
N ILE A 300 23.48 4.13 -20.55
CA ILE A 300 24.83 3.66 -20.22
C ILE A 300 25.62 3.30 -21.49
N SER A 301 24.97 2.69 -22.49
CA SER A 301 25.64 2.16 -23.68
C SER A 301 26.34 3.27 -24.49
N GLY A 302 27.65 3.09 -24.72
CA GLY A 302 28.44 3.96 -25.56
C GLY A 302 28.80 5.34 -24.98
N LYS A 303 28.52 5.61 -23.70
CA LYS A 303 28.82 6.89 -23.05
C LYS A 303 30.02 6.81 -22.12
N LYS A 304 30.92 7.84 -22.20
CA LYS A 304 32.13 7.92 -21.37
C LYS A 304 31.89 8.55 -19.98
N ASN A 305 30.92 9.44 -19.84
CA ASN A 305 30.67 10.17 -18.61
C ASN A 305 29.24 9.90 -18.14
N ILE A 306 29.07 8.85 -17.36
CA ILE A 306 27.77 8.48 -16.76
C ILE A 306 27.78 8.98 -15.32
N ASN A 307 26.64 9.55 -14.90
CA ASN A 307 26.47 10.13 -13.59
C ASN A 307 26.19 9.02 -12.54
N LYS A 308 26.55 9.29 -11.30
CA LYS A 308 26.35 8.40 -10.16
C LYS A 308 24.87 8.01 -9.94
N GLU A 309 23.93 8.92 -10.20
CA GLU A 309 22.49 8.66 -10.04
C GLU A 309 22.01 7.54 -10.98
N VAL A 310 22.47 7.51 -12.23
CA VAL A 310 22.14 6.42 -13.17
C VAL A 310 22.76 5.10 -12.73
N PHE A 311 24.00 5.12 -12.27
CA PHE A 311 24.63 3.92 -11.74
C PHE A 311 23.90 3.41 -10.49
N THR A 312 23.51 4.30 -9.59
CA THR A 312 22.77 3.95 -8.37
C THR A 312 21.40 3.37 -8.70
N LEU A 313 20.64 4.00 -9.61
CA LEU A 313 19.35 3.47 -10.04
C LEU A 313 19.50 2.11 -10.73
N THR A 314 20.54 1.95 -11.56
CA THR A 314 20.85 0.66 -12.19
C THR A 314 21.16 -0.41 -11.15
N ALA A 315 21.93 -0.05 -10.11
CA ALA A 315 22.21 -0.94 -9.00
C ALA A 315 20.95 -1.32 -8.21
N LYS A 316 20.05 -0.35 -7.96
CA LYS A 316 18.73 -0.62 -7.31
C LYS A 316 17.91 -1.61 -8.14
N VAL A 317 17.78 -1.38 -9.44
CA VAL A 317 17.02 -2.27 -10.33
C VAL A 317 17.61 -3.68 -10.34
N TYR A 318 18.93 -3.84 -10.47
CA TYR A 318 19.57 -5.16 -10.42
C TYR A 318 19.42 -5.83 -9.05
N PHE A 319 19.48 -5.05 -7.95
CA PHE A 319 19.26 -5.58 -6.61
C PHE A 319 17.86 -6.17 -6.45
N ASP A 320 16.82 -5.47 -6.93
CA ASP A 320 15.44 -5.95 -6.88
C ASP A 320 15.17 -7.11 -7.86
N MET A 321 15.90 -7.16 -8.99
CA MET A 321 15.95 -8.33 -9.87
C MET A 321 16.72 -9.51 -9.27
N LYS A 322 17.30 -9.38 -8.06
CA LYS A 322 18.13 -10.37 -7.37
C LYS A 322 19.46 -10.71 -8.10
N GLU A 323 19.91 -9.84 -8.99
CA GLU A 323 21.19 -9.93 -9.69
C GLU A 323 22.29 -9.18 -8.90
N PHE A 324 22.66 -9.74 -7.75
CA PHE A 324 23.44 -9.02 -6.71
C PHE A 324 24.85 -8.66 -7.13
N GLU A 325 25.51 -9.48 -7.96
CA GLU A 325 26.84 -9.22 -8.51
C GLU A 325 26.82 -7.97 -9.41
N LYS A 326 25.83 -7.88 -10.29
CA LYS A 326 25.68 -6.68 -11.14
C LYS A 326 25.28 -5.46 -10.32
N ALA A 327 24.41 -5.62 -9.32
CA ALA A 327 24.06 -4.55 -8.40
C ALA A 327 25.30 -4.00 -7.70
N GLN A 328 26.20 -4.87 -7.23
CA GLN A 328 27.46 -4.48 -6.60
C GLN A 328 28.35 -3.70 -7.56
N ASP A 329 28.54 -4.18 -8.79
CA ASP A 329 29.38 -3.51 -9.80
C ASP A 329 28.90 -2.09 -10.09
N TYR A 330 27.59 -1.91 -10.26
CA TYR A 330 27.03 -0.59 -10.54
C TYR A 330 27.03 0.32 -9.31
N ALA A 331 26.81 -0.21 -8.12
CA ALA A 331 26.93 0.56 -6.88
C ALA A 331 28.40 1.03 -6.65
N LEU A 332 29.40 0.19 -6.92
CA LEU A 332 30.80 0.58 -6.86
C LEU A 332 31.13 1.70 -7.85
N LYS A 333 30.66 1.63 -9.10
CA LYS A 333 30.81 2.71 -10.08
C LYS A 333 30.22 4.04 -9.59
N ALA A 334 29.11 4.01 -8.87
CA ALA A 334 28.54 5.21 -8.27
C ALA A 334 29.43 5.76 -7.13
N VAL A 335 29.97 4.87 -6.28
CA VAL A 335 30.88 5.24 -5.19
C VAL A 335 32.24 5.74 -5.71
N ASP A 336 32.71 5.24 -6.84
CA ASP A 336 33.93 5.75 -7.49
C ASP A 336 33.78 7.22 -7.91
N ILE A 337 32.57 7.65 -8.28
CA ILE A 337 32.26 9.05 -8.61
C ILE A 337 32.10 9.89 -7.34
N GLU A 338 31.37 9.35 -6.36
CA GLU A 338 31.16 10.00 -5.06
C GLU A 338 31.29 8.97 -3.93
N GLN A 339 32.43 9.01 -3.23
CA GLN A 339 32.82 8.04 -2.21
C GLN A 339 31.80 7.90 -1.05
N ASN A 340 31.04 8.96 -0.77
CA ASN A 340 30.04 9.00 0.31
C ASN A 340 28.60 9.13 -0.24
N HIS A 341 28.34 8.56 -1.43
CA HIS A 341 26.98 8.55 -1.99
C HIS A 341 26.09 7.58 -1.20
N PRO A 342 25.09 8.08 -0.42
CA PRO A 342 24.41 7.28 0.60
C PRO A 342 23.67 6.08 0.01
N ASP A 343 22.90 6.28 -1.07
CA ASP A 343 22.10 5.22 -1.68
C ASP A 343 22.97 4.07 -2.23
N ALA A 344 24.09 4.39 -2.88
CA ALA A 344 25.00 3.37 -3.38
C ALA A 344 25.67 2.60 -2.24
N LEU A 345 26.07 3.29 -1.18
CA LEU A 345 26.64 2.66 0.02
C LEU A 345 25.62 1.79 0.75
N ILE A 346 24.34 2.19 0.78
CA ILE A 346 23.25 1.37 1.36
C ILE A 346 23.08 0.07 0.55
N ILE A 347 23.14 0.14 -0.79
CA ILE A 347 23.06 -1.07 -1.63
C ILE A 347 24.25 -2.00 -1.34
N LEU A 348 25.47 -1.47 -1.29
CA LEU A 348 26.67 -2.25 -0.97
C LEU A 348 26.58 -2.88 0.43
N GLY A 349 26.11 -2.11 1.40
CA GLY A 349 25.87 -2.58 2.76
C GLY A 349 24.85 -3.72 2.82
N ASN A 350 23.73 -3.60 2.08
CA ASN A 350 22.72 -4.66 1.99
C ASN A 350 23.27 -5.94 1.34
N ILE A 351 24.08 -5.82 0.30
CA ILE A 351 24.75 -6.97 -0.34
C ILE A 351 25.73 -7.63 0.63
N ALA A 352 26.53 -6.84 1.35
CA ALA A 352 27.45 -7.35 2.37
C ALA A 352 26.71 -8.07 3.51
N MET A 353 25.59 -7.49 4.00
CA MET A 353 24.71 -8.11 5.00
C MET A 353 24.19 -9.47 4.52
N ARG A 354 23.71 -9.54 3.29
CA ARG A 354 23.22 -10.77 2.67
C ARG A 354 24.29 -11.85 2.60
N ASN A 355 25.54 -11.45 2.30
CA ASN A 355 26.69 -12.36 2.22
C ASN A 355 27.27 -12.73 3.59
N GLY A 356 26.73 -12.19 4.69
CA GLY A 356 27.24 -12.40 6.05
C GLY A 356 28.51 -11.61 6.39
N ASP A 357 28.94 -10.73 5.51
CA ASP A 357 30.10 -9.84 5.77
C ASP A 357 29.66 -8.60 6.56
N PHE A 358 29.41 -8.82 7.85
CA PHE A 358 28.94 -7.78 8.76
C PHE A 358 30.00 -6.66 8.96
N LYS A 359 31.28 -6.94 8.75
CA LYS A 359 32.34 -5.93 8.88
C LYS A 359 32.28 -4.93 7.72
N SER A 360 32.17 -5.42 6.50
CA SER A 360 31.99 -4.56 5.32
C SER A 360 30.65 -3.81 5.37
N ALA A 361 29.58 -4.48 5.77
CA ALA A 361 28.26 -3.87 5.94
C ALA A 361 28.30 -2.69 6.92
N GLU A 362 28.93 -2.89 8.10
CA GLU A 362 29.13 -1.83 9.09
C GLU A 362 29.88 -0.62 8.52
N ASN A 363 30.94 -0.85 7.75
CA ASN A 363 31.72 0.22 7.13
C ASN A 363 30.90 1.00 6.10
N TYR A 364 30.16 0.30 5.22
CA TYR A 364 29.33 0.94 4.21
C TYR A 364 28.20 1.77 4.85
N PHE A 365 27.47 1.22 5.81
CA PHE A 365 26.40 1.95 6.45
C PHE A 365 26.91 3.13 7.30
N LYS A 366 28.03 2.99 8.00
CA LYS A 366 28.67 4.12 8.69
C LYS A 366 29.03 5.28 7.75
N LYS A 367 29.57 4.98 6.57
CA LYS A 367 29.83 6.01 5.57
C LYS A 367 28.55 6.65 5.05
N ALA A 368 27.49 5.84 4.85
CA ALA A 368 26.21 6.34 4.37
C ALA A 368 25.55 7.31 5.37
N THR A 369 25.62 7.04 6.69
CA THR A 369 25.00 7.89 7.72
C THR A 369 25.47 9.33 7.71
N ALA A 370 26.64 9.61 7.13
CA ALA A 370 27.17 10.98 7.05
C ALA A 370 26.35 11.92 6.15
N LYS A 371 25.61 11.37 5.19
CA LYS A 371 24.82 12.14 4.21
C LYS A 371 23.39 11.64 4.03
N ASP A 372 23.01 10.55 4.69
CA ASP A 372 21.66 10.00 4.62
C ASP A 372 20.72 10.77 5.55
N SER A 373 19.85 11.59 4.95
CA SER A 373 18.81 12.33 5.68
C SER A 373 17.55 11.50 5.96
N SER A 374 17.44 10.32 5.36
CA SER A 374 16.29 9.42 5.53
C SER A 374 16.41 8.50 6.76
N HIS A 375 17.56 8.47 7.41
CA HIS A 375 17.89 7.59 8.53
C HIS A 375 17.87 6.08 8.21
N VAL A 376 17.74 5.70 6.95
CA VAL A 376 17.77 4.29 6.52
C VAL A 376 19.13 3.66 6.86
N ALA A 377 20.23 4.39 6.64
CA ALA A 377 21.57 3.90 6.94
C ALA A 377 21.77 3.64 8.45
N GLU A 378 21.23 4.47 9.34
CA GLU A 378 21.28 4.25 10.78
C GLU A 378 20.48 2.98 11.18
N ILE A 379 19.30 2.78 10.61
CA ILE A 379 18.48 1.59 10.86
C ILE A 379 19.23 0.33 10.40
N LYS A 380 19.81 0.36 9.20
CA LYS A 380 20.60 -0.77 8.66
C LYS A 380 21.88 -1.03 9.48
N LEU A 381 22.55 0.02 9.94
CA LEU A 381 23.71 -0.10 10.84
C LEU A 381 23.32 -0.73 12.18
N ALA A 382 22.16 -0.36 12.73
CA ALA A 382 21.64 -0.98 13.94
C ALA A 382 21.35 -2.48 13.74
N GLN A 383 20.77 -2.87 12.59
CA GLN A 383 20.58 -4.28 12.22
C GLN A 383 21.91 -5.05 12.10
N VAL A 384 22.98 -4.42 11.61
CA VAL A 384 24.32 -5.03 11.62
C VAL A 384 24.79 -5.28 13.05
N TYR A 385 24.60 -4.31 13.96
CA TYR A 385 24.99 -4.51 15.35
C TYR A 385 24.19 -5.61 16.06
N GLU A 386 22.92 -5.81 15.70
CA GLU A 386 22.15 -6.97 16.16
C GLU A 386 22.78 -8.29 15.69
N LYS A 387 23.14 -8.38 14.39
CA LYS A 387 23.81 -9.58 13.85
C LYS A 387 25.17 -9.84 14.49
N GLN A 388 25.85 -8.80 14.96
CA GLN A 388 27.09 -8.88 15.72
C GLN A 388 26.85 -9.11 17.24
N ASN A 389 25.60 -9.33 17.67
CA ASN A 389 25.18 -9.46 19.07
C ASN A 389 25.49 -8.22 19.94
N ASN A 390 25.63 -7.05 19.33
CA ASN A 390 25.84 -5.79 20.04
C ASN A 390 24.52 -5.04 20.24
N ILE A 391 23.64 -5.64 21.04
CA ILE A 391 22.26 -5.16 21.25
C ILE A 391 22.22 -3.74 21.83
N LYS A 392 23.20 -3.38 22.66
CA LYS A 392 23.26 -2.03 23.25
C LYS A 392 23.41 -0.95 22.17
N LYS A 393 24.37 -1.12 21.26
CA LYS A 393 24.57 -0.16 20.16
C LYS A 393 23.38 -0.13 19.18
N ALA A 394 22.76 -1.29 18.93
CA ALA A 394 21.56 -1.37 18.10
C ALA A 394 20.42 -0.52 18.69
N LYS A 395 20.09 -0.71 19.98
CA LYS A 395 19.08 0.09 20.68
C LYS A 395 19.38 1.58 20.73
N GLU A 396 20.65 1.96 20.93
CA GLU A 396 21.08 3.36 20.90
C GLU A 396 20.77 4.03 19.54
N LEU A 397 21.07 3.33 18.43
CA LEU A 397 20.80 3.83 17.09
C LEU A 397 19.30 3.91 16.79
N TYR A 398 18.52 2.86 17.06
CA TYR A 398 17.07 2.91 16.89
C TYR A 398 16.45 4.03 17.71
N SER A 399 16.84 4.18 18.98
CA SER A 399 16.35 5.26 19.82
C SER A 399 16.74 6.63 19.31
N LYS A 400 17.93 6.77 18.69
CA LYS A 400 18.34 8.02 18.01
C LYS A 400 17.42 8.33 16.82
N VAL A 401 17.15 7.34 15.98
CA VAL A 401 16.25 7.49 14.83
C VAL A 401 14.86 7.89 15.29
N LEU A 402 14.30 7.21 16.28
CA LEU A 402 12.94 7.47 16.81
C LEU A 402 12.78 8.84 17.50
N LYS A 403 13.88 9.51 17.86
CA LYS A 403 13.83 10.89 18.38
C LYS A 403 13.69 11.94 17.28
N VAL A 404 14.12 11.63 16.07
CA VAL A 404 14.15 12.57 14.94
C VAL A 404 13.11 12.22 13.86
N SER A 405 12.63 10.98 13.84
CA SER A 405 11.61 10.50 12.91
C SER A 405 10.61 9.61 13.64
N ASP A 406 9.42 10.13 13.85
CA ASP A 406 8.28 9.40 14.41
C ASP A 406 7.65 8.40 13.42
N LYS A 407 8.11 8.40 12.16
CA LYS A 407 7.62 7.58 11.05
C LYS A 407 8.51 6.39 10.69
N ALA A 408 9.56 6.17 11.41
CA ALA A 408 10.47 5.06 11.19
C ALA A 408 9.87 3.73 11.73
N TYR A 409 8.86 3.18 11.01
CA TYR A 409 8.17 1.95 11.45
C TYR A 409 9.12 0.77 11.63
N GLU A 410 10.16 0.65 10.79
CA GLU A 410 11.17 -0.40 10.94
C GLU A 410 11.93 -0.27 12.27
N ALA A 411 12.24 0.94 12.70
CA ALA A 411 12.90 1.16 13.98
C ALA A 411 11.97 0.82 15.16
N TYR A 412 10.68 1.14 15.08
CA TYR A 412 9.69 0.70 16.07
C TYR A 412 9.60 -0.83 16.14
N TYR A 413 9.56 -1.49 14.98
CA TYR A 413 9.50 -2.96 14.93
C TYR A 413 10.73 -3.60 15.55
N GLN A 414 11.93 -3.14 15.22
CA GLN A 414 13.16 -3.68 15.80
C GLN A 414 13.22 -3.42 17.33
N MET A 415 12.77 -2.26 17.79
CA MET A 415 12.65 -2.01 19.23
C MET A 415 11.65 -2.94 19.91
N ALA A 416 10.54 -3.31 19.23
CA ALA A 416 9.59 -4.30 19.73
C ALA A 416 10.27 -5.67 19.95
N LEU A 417 11.12 -6.10 19.02
CA LEU A 417 11.84 -7.36 19.15
C LEU A 417 12.86 -7.34 20.32
N LEU A 418 13.44 -6.18 20.60
CA LEU A 418 14.51 -5.98 21.59
C LEU A 418 14.01 -5.59 22.98
N GLU A 419 12.79 -5.07 23.13
CA GLU A 419 12.20 -4.60 24.40
C GLU A 419 10.85 -5.26 24.66
N LYS A 420 10.90 -6.47 25.23
CA LYS A 420 9.71 -7.31 25.44
C LYS A 420 8.64 -6.68 26.32
N ASP A 421 9.03 -5.88 27.31
CA ASP A 421 8.09 -5.16 28.19
C ASP A 421 7.25 -4.12 27.42
N ARG A 422 7.73 -3.65 26.28
CA ARG A 422 7.08 -2.64 25.43
C ARG A 422 6.75 -3.15 24.04
N GLU A 423 6.87 -4.46 23.82
CA GLU A 423 6.73 -5.09 22.51
C GLU A 423 5.43 -4.68 21.82
N GLU A 424 4.31 -4.88 22.48
CA GLU A 424 2.98 -4.56 21.92
C GLU A 424 2.86 -3.07 21.55
N THR A 425 3.33 -2.19 22.42
CA THR A 425 3.28 -0.73 22.16
C THR A 425 4.06 -0.35 20.91
N TYR A 426 5.24 -0.92 20.72
CA TYR A 426 6.06 -0.64 19.55
C TYR A 426 5.51 -1.26 18.27
N LEU A 427 4.99 -2.51 18.35
CA LEU A 427 4.30 -3.15 17.20
C LEU A 427 3.11 -2.32 16.73
N LYS A 428 2.29 -1.85 17.67
CA LYS A 428 1.14 -0.99 17.37
C LYS A 428 1.55 0.32 16.68
N LYS A 429 2.64 0.94 17.11
CA LYS A 429 3.19 2.12 16.44
C LYS A 429 3.71 1.79 15.05
N ALA A 430 4.40 0.68 14.88
CA ALA A 430 4.92 0.27 13.58
C ALA A 430 3.79 0.06 12.55
N ILE A 431 2.73 -0.66 12.92
CA ILE A 431 1.58 -0.89 12.04
C ILE A 431 0.72 0.37 11.83
N ALA A 432 0.65 1.28 12.81
CA ALA A 432 -0.02 2.56 12.65
C ALA A 432 0.65 3.42 11.57
N ILE A 433 1.97 3.35 11.47
CA ILE A 433 2.74 4.06 10.45
C ILE A 433 2.69 3.32 9.11
N ASN A 434 2.83 2.00 9.12
CA ASN A 434 2.77 1.16 7.94
C ASN A 434 1.80 -0.02 8.15
N PRO A 435 0.51 0.15 7.84
CA PRO A 435 -0.51 -0.91 7.98
C PRO A 435 -0.25 -2.15 7.12
N ASN A 436 0.57 -2.03 6.05
CA ASN A 436 0.99 -3.16 5.23
C ASN A 436 2.20 -3.92 5.77
N PHE A 437 2.66 -3.56 6.93
CA PHE A 437 3.80 -4.23 7.53
C PHE A 437 3.37 -5.58 8.14
N LYS A 438 3.37 -6.61 7.31
CA LYS A 438 2.94 -7.97 7.61
C LYS A 438 3.54 -8.54 8.92
N ASP A 439 4.85 -8.33 9.12
CA ASP A 439 5.54 -8.87 10.29
C ASP A 439 4.97 -8.33 11.60
N GLY A 440 4.61 -7.06 11.63
CA GLY A 440 3.96 -6.44 12.80
C GLY A 440 2.61 -7.09 13.13
N TRP A 441 1.80 -7.41 12.13
CA TRP A 441 0.52 -8.09 12.33
C TRP A 441 0.69 -9.52 12.82
N ILE A 442 1.67 -10.28 12.26
CA ILE A 442 1.99 -11.64 12.70
C ILE A 442 2.45 -11.64 14.16
N ASP A 443 3.32 -10.70 14.55
CA ASP A 443 3.81 -10.63 15.91
C ASP A 443 2.74 -10.17 16.91
N LEU A 444 1.84 -9.28 16.53
CA LEU A 444 0.66 -8.96 17.33
C LEU A 444 -0.25 -10.17 17.52
N ALA A 445 -0.49 -10.95 16.45
CA ALA A 445 -1.26 -12.19 16.57
C ALA A 445 -0.61 -13.18 17.55
N ARG A 446 0.72 -13.33 17.49
CA ARG A 446 1.47 -14.14 18.45
C ARG A 446 1.27 -13.67 19.89
N LEU A 447 1.30 -12.37 20.13
CA LEU A 447 1.04 -11.81 21.47
C LEU A 447 -0.38 -12.10 21.95
N GLU A 448 -1.39 -12.00 21.07
CA GLU A 448 -2.76 -12.31 21.45
C GLU A 448 -2.99 -13.82 21.67
N ILE A 449 -2.28 -14.70 20.95
CA ILE A 449 -2.28 -16.15 21.24
C ILE A 449 -1.76 -16.41 22.65
N ASN A 450 -0.67 -15.75 23.06
CA ASN A 450 -0.10 -15.88 24.41
C ASN A 450 -1.02 -15.36 25.53
N LYS A 451 -2.04 -14.57 25.18
CA LYS A 451 -3.08 -14.04 26.09
C LYS A 451 -4.38 -14.83 25.98
N ASP A 452 -4.40 -15.95 25.25
CA ASP A 452 -5.60 -16.75 24.94
C ASP A 452 -6.71 -15.99 24.18
N SER A 453 -6.36 -14.85 23.58
CA SER A 453 -7.28 -14.00 22.80
C SER A 453 -7.35 -14.47 21.35
N TYR A 454 -7.84 -15.69 21.11
CA TYR A 454 -7.76 -16.40 19.83
C TYR A 454 -8.52 -15.70 18.69
N ASP A 455 -9.64 -15.05 18.98
CA ASP A 455 -10.45 -14.36 17.96
C ASP A 455 -9.70 -13.12 17.44
N LYS A 456 -9.08 -12.38 18.35
CA LYS A 456 -8.28 -11.22 18.01
C LYS A 456 -7.00 -11.63 17.27
N ALA A 457 -6.34 -12.70 17.72
CA ALA A 457 -5.21 -13.27 17.01
C ALA A 457 -5.58 -13.66 15.57
N THR A 458 -6.75 -14.30 15.39
CA THR A 458 -7.25 -14.66 14.06
C THR A 458 -7.48 -13.42 13.18
N SER A 459 -8.01 -12.34 13.74
CA SER A 459 -8.20 -11.08 13.00
C SER A 459 -6.87 -10.51 12.49
N TYR A 460 -5.84 -10.45 13.33
CA TYR A 460 -4.52 -10.00 12.94
C TYR A 460 -3.85 -10.92 11.90
N LEU A 461 -3.98 -12.24 12.06
CA LEU A 461 -3.50 -13.21 11.10
C LEU A 461 -4.18 -13.04 9.72
N ASN A 462 -5.48 -12.77 9.69
CA ASN A 462 -6.19 -12.55 8.43
C ASN A 462 -5.70 -11.30 7.70
N ILE A 463 -5.32 -10.24 8.42
CA ILE A 463 -4.70 -9.05 7.83
C ILE A 463 -3.32 -9.42 7.24
N ALA A 464 -2.49 -10.12 8.02
CA ALA A 464 -1.18 -10.55 7.57
C ALA A 464 -1.26 -11.44 6.31
N LYS A 465 -2.20 -12.39 6.27
CA LYS A 465 -2.46 -13.24 5.11
C LYS A 465 -2.87 -12.46 3.88
N TYR A 466 -3.67 -11.43 4.07
CA TYR A 466 -4.09 -10.58 2.97
C TYR A 466 -2.91 -9.83 2.36
N ILE A 467 -1.98 -9.37 3.20
CA ILE A 467 -0.77 -8.70 2.75
C ILE A 467 0.13 -9.69 1.98
N ASP A 468 0.29 -10.92 2.51
CA ASP A 468 1.10 -11.96 1.87
C ASP A 468 0.63 -13.35 2.34
N ASP A 469 0.00 -14.10 1.45
CA ASP A 469 -0.53 -15.44 1.73
C ASP A 469 0.53 -16.55 1.63
N SER A 470 1.75 -16.21 1.21
CA SER A 470 2.87 -17.16 1.08
C SER A 470 3.74 -17.27 2.35
N ASP A 471 3.40 -16.56 3.42
CA ASP A 471 4.17 -16.61 4.67
C ASP A 471 3.80 -17.83 5.51
N CYS A 472 4.78 -18.73 5.72
CA CYS A 472 4.58 -19.95 6.50
C CYS A 472 4.16 -19.68 7.95
N ARG A 473 4.56 -18.54 8.55
CA ARG A 473 4.23 -18.17 9.93
C ARG A 473 2.74 -17.94 10.14
N TYR A 474 2.04 -17.44 9.12
CA TYR A 474 0.59 -17.31 9.16
C TYR A 474 -0.07 -18.66 9.45
N TYR A 475 0.28 -19.70 8.66
CA TYR A 475 -0.31 -21.01 8.82
C TYR A 475 0.10 -21.68 10.12
N TYR A 476 1.32 -21.46 10.59
CA TYR A 476 1.78 -21.91 11.90
C TYR A 476 0.92 -21.34 13.03
N TYR A 477 0.80 -20.00 13.10
CA TYR A 477 0.03 -19.37 14.17
C TYR A 477 -1.46 -19.65 14.09
N LEU A 478 -2.02 -19.77 12.88
CA LEU A 478 -3.40 -20.22 12.71
C LEU A 478 -3.58 -21.67 13.20
N GLY A 479 -2.63 -22.55 12.92
CA GLY A 479 -2.59 -23.90 13.48
C GLY A 479 -2.61 -23.90 15.00
N LEU A 480 -1.80 -23.04 15.66
CA LEU A 480 -1.82 -22.89 17.11
C LEU A 480 -3.18 -22.42 17.65
N VAL A 481 -3.78 -21.44 17.00
CA VAL A 481 -5.14 -20.96 17.37
C VAL A 481 -6.15 -22.11 17.29
N LEU A 482 -6.14 -22.88 16.20
CA LEU A 482 -7.06 -24.00 15.99
C LEU A 482 -6.82 -25.14 17.00
N LYS A 483 -5.55 -25.45 17.29
CA LYS A 483 -5.17 -26.45 18.30
C LYS A 483 -5.70 -26.08 19.68
N ASN A 484 -5.55 -24.84 20.10
CA ASN A 484 -6.05 -24.34 21.37
C ASN A 484 -7.58 -24.26 21.45
N LYS A 485 -8.26 -24.15 20.29
CA LYS A 485 -9.72 -24.27 20.17
C LYS A 485 -10.22 -25.72 20.13
N GLY A 486 -9.33 -26.72 20.23
CA GLY A 486 -9.67 -28.15 20.17
C GLY A 486 -9.89 -28.70 18.75
N LEU A 487 -9.60 -27.92 17.70
CA LEU A 487 -9.77 -28.30 16.30
C LEU A 487 -8.47 -28.90 15.75
N THR A 488 -8.08 -30.06 16.29
CA THR A 488 -6.75 -30.66 16.02
C THR A 488 -6.53 -31.05 14.56
N ALA A 489 -7.57 -31.55 13.87
CA ALA A 489 -7.46 -31.96 12.46
C ALA A 489 -7.16 -30.75 11.56
N GLU A 490 -7.85 -29.63 11.79
CA GLU A 490 -7.67 -28.39 11.06
C GLU A 490 -6.32 -27.73 11.42
N ALA A 491 -5.89 -27.83 12.68
CA ALA A 491 -4.58 -27.37 13.13
C ALA A 491 -3.45 -28.10 12.37
N ASN A 492 -3.49 -29.43 12.31
CA ASN A 492 -2.50 -30.25 11.59
C ASN A 492 -2.43 -29.89 10.10
N LYS A 493 -3.57 -29.68 9.46
CA LYS A 493 -3.63 -29.26 8.05
C LYS A 493 -2.94 -27.90 7.82
N ASN A 494 -3.07 -26.96 8.76
CA ASN A 494 -2.38 -25.69 8.69
C ASN A 494 -0.89 -25.82 8.97
N PHE A 495 -0.47 -26.68 9.89
CA PHE A 495 0.93 -26.99 10.13
C PHE A 495 1.59 -27.62 8.89
N GLU A 496 0.93 -28.59 8.23
CA GLU A 496 1.39 -29.16 6.98
C GLU A 496 1.55 -28.10 5.88
N LYS A 497 0.58 -27.18 5.78
CA LYS A 497 0.67 -26.08 4.81
C LYS A 497 1.82 -25.14 5.10
N SER A 498 2.10 -24.85 6.38
CA SER A 498 3.28 -24.09 6.79
C SER A 498 4.58 -24.76 6.36
N LEU A 499 4.70 -26.09 6.53
CA LEU A 499 5.86 -26.87 6.07
C LEU A 499 5.98 -26.93 4.55
N ASN A 500 4.86 -26.99 3.83
CA ASN A 500 4.89 -26.95 2.36
C ASN A 500 5.46 -25.63 1.84
N LEU A 501 5.19 -24.51 2.54
CA LEU A 501 5.76 -23.20 2.22
C LEU A 501 7.21 -23.05 2.67
N ASN A 502 7.56 -23.62 3.83
CA ASN A 502 8.92 -23.64 4.35
C ASN A 502 9.23 -24.98 5.03
N PRO A 503 9.81 -25.96 4.29
CA PRO A 503 10.12 -27.28 4.84
C PRO A 503 11.13 -27.30 6.01
N SER A 504 11.85 -26.21 6.23
CA SER A 504 12.82 -26.06 7.31
C SER A 504 12.27 -25.33 8.53
N TYR A 505 10.98 -24.97 8.57
CA TYR A 505 10.39 -24.17 9.63
C TYR A 505 10.25 -24.98 10.94
N GLN A 506 11.25 -24.84 11.81
CA GLN A 506 11.42 -25.63 13.01
C GLN A 506 10.21 -25.62 13.97
N PRO A 507 9.53 -24.49 14.24
CA PRO A 507 8.39 -24.47 15.16
C PRO A 507 7.25 -25.42 14.77
N VAL A 508 7.01 -25.62 13.48
CA VAL A 508 5.99 -26.58 13.02
C VAL A 508 6.44 -28.02 13.19
N LYS A 509 7.73 -28.30 12.97
CA LYS A 509 8.27 -29.65 13.17
C LYS A 509 8.12 -30.10 14.61
N GLU A 510 8.36 -29.19 15.56
CA GLU A 510 8.16 -29.43 16.99
C GLU A 510 6.69 -29.75 17.30
N GLU A 511 5.75 -29.02 16.70
CA GLU A 511 4.30 -29.25 16.89
C GLU A 511 3.82 -30.60 16.30
N LEU A 512 4.39 -31.01 15.18
CA LEU A 512 4.06 -32.28 14.50
C LEU A 512 4.94 -33.46 14.99
N GLN A 513 5.93 -33.21 15.86
CA GLN A 513 6.88 -34.19 16.39
C GLN A 513 7.68 -34.94 15.30
N ILE A 514 8.15 -34.21 14.27
CA ILE A 514 8.90 -34.72 13.11
C ILE A 514 10.26 -34.01 12.94
#